data_9fbbd11024f451a4c918d0fef3d4270e
#
_entry.id   9fbbd11024f451a4c918d0fef3d4270e
#
_cell.length_a   1.000
_cell.length_b   1.000
_cell.length_c   1.000
_cell.angle_alpha   90.00
_cell.angle_beta   90.00
_cell.angle_gamma   90.00
#
_symmetry.space_group_name_H-M   'P 1'
#
loop_
_entity.id
_entity.type
_entity.pdbx_description
1 polymer ?
#
loop_
_entity_poly.entity_id
_entity_poly.type
_entity_poly.pdbx_seq_one_letter_code
_entity_poly.pdbx_strand_id
1 'polypeptide(L)'
;MKKWMFAAAAAVTLSGCAQLADYASAVKTPPPATLVGNWQTFGPQSGLVSDQAKASLIITAEGDTLDCRQWQRVIAKPGKVTFFDGEWVNVNEQLRVMPLELEGTELHYDKLVMQKVAQPTAECQKALDDRAKAQAAAQQP
;
A
#
# COMPACT_ATOMS: atom_id res chain seq x y z
N MET A 1 5.79 -28.99 -58.09
CA MET A 1 5.36 -29.23 -56.68
C MET A 1 5.78 -28.06 -55.85
N LYS A 2 4.81 -27.27 -55.42
CA LYS A 2 5.09 -26.13 -54.54
C LYS A 2 4.97 -26.63 -53.10
N LYS A 3 6.07 -26.64 -52.38
CA LYS A 3 6.06 -26.87 -50.92
C LYS A 3 5.73 -25.56 -50.24
N TRP A 4 4.56 -25.50 -49.69
CA TRP A 4 4.16 -24.38 -48.83
C TRP A 4 4.73 -24.64 -47.44
N MET A 5 5.79 -23.92 -47.09
CA MET A 5 6.23 -23.86 -45.70
C MET A 5 5.36 -22.86 -44.97
N PHE A 6 4.45 -23.33 -44.16
CA PHE A 6 3.81 -22.49 -43.17
C PHE A 6 4.79 -22.29 -42.01
N ALA A 7 5.43 -21.15 -41.97
CA ALA A 7 6.13 -20.72 -40.77
C ALA A 7 5.09 -20.33 -39.76
N ALA A 8 4.83 -21.21 -38.81
CA ALA A 8 4.05 -20.87 -37.62
C ALA A 8 4.91 -19.92 -36.79
N ALA A 9 4.65 -18.64 -36.88
CA ALA A 9 5.19 -17.66 -35.94
C ALA A 9 4.52 -17.92 -34.58
N ALA A 10 5.21 -18.63 -33.70
CA ALA A 10 4.82 -18.73 -32.32
C ALA A 10 4.99 -17.35 -31.69
N ALA A 11 3.88 -16.62 -31.54
CA ALA A 11 3.87 -15.42 -30.75
C ALA A 11 4.08 -15.83 -29.29
N VAL A 12 5.30 -15.76 -28.82
CA VAL A 12 5.60 -15.89 -27.40
C VAL A 12 5.08 -14.62 -26.73
N THR A 13 3.87 -14.68 -26.22
CA THR A 13 3.38 -13.65 -25.32
C THR A 13 4.15 -13.78 -24.01
N LEU A 14 5.20 -12.98 -23.88
CA LEU A 14 5.87 -12.79 -22.61
C LEU A 14 4.89 -12.06 -21.67
N SER A 15 4.05 -12.82 -20.98
CA SER A 15 3.36 -12.30 -19.81
C SER A 15 4.40 -12.16 -18.69
N GLY A 16 5.24 -11.12 -18.78
CA GLY A 16 6.14 -10.78 -17.71
C GLY A 16 5.33 -10.38 -16.49
N CYS A 17 5.62 -10.97 -15.33
CA CYS A 17 5.13 -10.45 -14.07
C CYS A 17 5.56 -8.98 -14.00
N ALA A 18 4.58 -8.06 -13.98
CA ALA A 18 4.88 -6.66 -13.81
C ALA A 18 5.54 -6.49 -12.44
N GLN A 19 6.82 -6.11 -12.43
CA GLN A 19 7.58 -5.87 -11.21
C GLN A 19 8.01 -4.41 -11.18
N LEU A 20 7.90 -3.81 -10.01
CA LEU A 20 8.45 -2.49 -9.77
C LEU A 20 9.97 -2.61 -9.61
N ALA A 21 10.72 -1.88 -10.43
CA ALA A 21 12.17 -1.89 -10.37
C ALA A 21 12.71 -1.19 -9.11
N ASP A 22 12.05 -0.10 -8.70
CA ASP A 22 12.39 0.67 -7.50
C ASP A 22 11.17 1.46 -7.01
N TYR A 23 11.29 2.05 -5.83
CA TYR A 23 10.19 2.83 -5.23
C TYR A 23 9.86 4.09 -6.03
N ALA A 24 10.86 4.75 -6.60
CA ALA A 24 10.65 5.98 -7.36
C ALA A 24 9.85 5.73 -8.64
N SER A 25 9.93 4.54 -9.24
CA SER A 25 9.17 4.18 -10.43
C SER A 25 7.70 3.86 -10.13
N ALA A 26 7.32 3.64 -8.88
CA ALA A 26 5.92 3.52 -8.50
C ALA A 26 5.24 4.89 -8.62
N VAL A 27 4.26 4.97 -9.52
CA VAL A 27 3.54 6.22 -9.75
C VAL A 27 2.46 6.39 -8.69
N LYS A 28 2.65 7.38 -7.80
CA LYS A 28 1.63 7.73 -6.82
C LYS A 28 0.35 8.15 -7.55
N THR A 29 -0.74 7.46 -7.26
CA THR A 29 -2.02 7.63 -7.95
C THR A 29 -3.10 7.94 -6.92
N PRO A 30 -3.87 9.03 -7.09
CA PRO A 30 -5.00 9.31 -6.21
C PRO A 30 -5.96 8.12 -6.19
N PRO A 31 -6.24 7.55 -5.01
CA PRO A 31 -7.15 6.41 -4.90
C PRO A 31 -8.61 6.84 -4.99
N PRO A 32 -9.53 5.87 -5.19
CA PRO A 32 -10.95 6.15 -5.01
C PRO A 32 -11.25 6.70 -3.62
N ALA A 33 -12.23 7.59 -3.51
CA ALA A 33 -12.62 8.22 -2.24
C ALA A 33 -12.95 7.19 -1.14
N THR A 34 -13.42 6.00 -1.51
CA THR A 34 -13.74 4.91 -0.58
C THR A 34 -12.51 4.34 0.12
N LEU A 35 -11.33 4.46 -0.46
CA LEU A 35 -10.06 4.04 0.14
C LEU A 35 -9.42 5.12 1.00
N VAL A 36 -9.75 6.38 0.76
CA VAL A 36 -9.16 7.53 1.50
C VAL A 36 -9.65 7.53 2.94
N GLY A 37 -8.73 7.67 3.88
CA GLY A 37 -9.06 7.81 5.29
C GLY A 37 -8.07 7.13 6.21
N ASN A 38 -8.50 6.98 7.46
CA ASN A 38 -7.74 6.35 8.52
C ASN A 38 -8.32 4.96 8.78
N TRP A 39 -7.54 3.94 8.54
CA TRP A 39 -7.94 2.54 8.72
C TRP A 39 -7.23 1.95 9.92
N GLN A 40 -7.92 1.15 10.71
CA GLN A 40 -7.38 0.61 11.96
C GLN A 40 -7.95 -0.77 12.24
N THR A 41 -7.10 -1.65 12.79
CA THR A 41 -7.54 -2.95 13.30
C THR A 41 -8.25 -2.79 14.65
N PHE A 42 -9.20 -3.68 14.93
CA PHE A 42 -9.91 -3.76 16.21
C PHE A 42 -9.81 -5.18 16.76
N GLY A 43 -9.30 -5.28 17.98
CA GLY A 43 -9.14 -6.54 18.66
C GLY A 43 -8.04 -7.43 18.10
N PRO A 44 -7.89 -8.62 18.69
CA PRO A 44 -6.88 -9.58 18.24
C PRO A 44 -7.16 -10.11 16.84
N GLN A 45 -6.10 -10.23 16.05
CA GLN A 45 -6.14 -10.86 14.72
C GLN A 45 -4.88 -11.69 14.51
N SER A 46 -4.98 -12.81 13.79
CA SER A 46 -3.84 -13.69 13.52
C SER A 46 -2.72 -13.01 12.72
N GLY A 47 -3.04 -11.98 11.94
CA GLY A 47 -2.03 -11.18 11.21
C GLY A 47 -1.23 -10.21 12.08
N LEU A 48 -1.60 -10.02 13.35
CA LEU A 48 -0.89 -9.18 14.30
C LEU A 48 0.09 -10.01 15.13
N VAL A 49 1.22 -9.39 15.51
CA VAL A 49 2.28 -10.06 16.30
C VAL A 49 1.86 -10.37 17.73
N SER A 50 0.80 -9.72 18.24
CA SER A 50 0.29 -9.89 19.60
C SER A 50 -1.18 -9.51 19.63
N ASP A 51 -1.93 -10.05 20.58
CA ASP A 51 -3.33 -9.66 20.83
C ASP A 51 -3.47 -8.21 21.27
N GLN A 52 -2.38 -7.59 21.73
CA GLN A 52 -2.32 -6.19 22.13
C GLN A 52 -1.80 -5.27 21.04
N ALA A 53 -1.32 -5.84 19.92
CA ALA A 53 -0.82 -5.06 18.80
C ALA A 53 -1.96 -4.38 18.05
N LYS A 54 -1.65 -3.24 17.47
CA LYS A 54 -2.57 -2.46 16.63
C LYS A 54 -1.88 -2.08 15.34
N ALA A 55 -2.59 -2.19 14.24
CA ALA A 55 -2.13 -1.72 12.94
C ALA A 55 -3.08 -0.65 12.41
N SER A 56 -2.51 0.36 11.79
CA SER A 56 -3.25 1.43 11.13
C SER A 56 -2.67 1.65 9.73
N LEU A 57 -3.53 2.07 8.82
CA LEU A 57 -3.12 2.52 7.49
C LEU A 57 -3.82 3.85 7.20
N ILE A 58 -3.04 4.90 7.03
CA ILE A 58 -3.54 6.22 6.67
C ILE A 58 -3.37 6.35 5.16
N ILE A 59 -4.45 6.68 4.45
CA ILE A 59 -4.46 6.87 3.00
C ILE A 59 -4.95 8.28 2.71
N THR A 60 -4.12 9.11 2.09
CA THR A 60 -4.49 10.47 1.71
C THR A 60 -5.19 10.50 0.34
N ALA A 61 -5.87 11.59 0.05
CA ALA A 61 -6.54 11.80 -1.23
C ALA A 61 -5.54 11.83 -2.41
N GLU A 62 -4.29 12.23 -2.17
CA GLU A 62 -3.23 12.28 -3.17
C GLU A 62 -2.59 10.93 -3.43
N GLY A 63 -2.81 9.94 -2.56
CA GLY A 63 -2.23 8.61 -2.67
C GLY A 63 -0.98 8.39 -1.82
N ASP A 64 -0.72 9.26 -0.85
CA ASP A 64 0.30 9.00 0.17
C ASP A 64 -0.27 8.05 1.21
N THR A 65 0.58 7.17 1.74
CA THR A 65 0.20 6.26 2.80
C THR A 65 1.18 6.29 3.95
N LEU A 66 0.67 5.94 5.14
CA LEU A 66 1.50 5.64 6.30
C LEU A 66 0.95 4.37 6.95
N ASP A 67 1.76 3.30 6.90
CA ASP A 67 1.49 2.05 7.59
C ASP A 67 2.13 2.11 8.97
N CYS A 68 1.30 2.16 10.01
CA CYS A 68 1.73 2.39 11.38
C CYS A 68 1.39 1.17 12.23
N ARG A 69 2.41 0.53 12.77
CA ARG A 69 2.28 -0.65 13.64
C ARG A 69 2.68 -0.31 15.06
N GLN A 70 1.84 -0.67 16.00
CA GLN A 70 2.01 -0.36 17.42
C GLN A 70 2.00 -1.64 18.25
N TRP A 71 3.14 -1.97 18.81
CA TRP A 71 3.32 -2.98 19.86
C TRP A 71 4.71 -2.81 20.46
N GLN A 72 4.79 -2.48 21.75
CA GLN A 72 6.02 -2.13 22.46
C GLN A 72 6.73 -0.87 21.91
N ARG A 73 6.63 -0.64 20.61
CA ARG A 73 7.12 0.57 19.91
C ARG A 73 6.25 0.85 18.70
N VAL A 74 6.44 2.01 18.12
CA VAL A 74 5.75 2.41 16.89
C VAL A 74 6.70 2.25 15.71
N ILE A 75 6.25 1.51 14.70
CA ILE A 75 6.94 1.38 13.41
C ILE A 75 6.03 1.97 12.35
N ALA A 76 6.44 3.10 11.76
CA ALA A 76 5.69 3.78 10.73
C ALA A 76 6.46 3.72 9.40
N LYS A 77 5.82 3.16 8.38
CA LYS A 77 6.41 3.02 7.03
C LYS A 77 5.58 3.80 6.03
N PRO A 78 6.18 4.81 5.40
CA PRO A 78 5.52 5.55 4.33
C PRO A 78 5.40 4.70 3.07
N GLY A 79 4.39 5.03 2.26
CA GLY A 79 4.15 4.35 1.00
C GLY A 79 3.39 5.22 0.02
N LYS A 80 3.05 4.60 -1.10
CA LYS A 80 2.26 5.20 -2.18
C LYS A 80 1.14 4.26 -2.58
N VAL A 81 -0.04 4.82 -2.84
CA VAL A 81 -1.07 4.10 -3.56
C VAL A 81 -0.76 4.15 -5.05
N THR A 82 -0.87 3.03 -5.71
CA THR A 82 -0.80 2.95 -7.17
C THR A 82 -1.74 1.88 -7.67
N PHE A 83 -2.12 1.98 -8.94
CA PHE A 83 -2.87 0.94 -9.63
C PHE A 83 -1.87 0.05 -10.34
N PHE A 84 -1.78 -1.21 -9.93
CA PHE A 84 -0.75 -2.11 -10.37
C PHE A 84 -1.33 -3.51 -10.57
N ASP A 85 -1.05 -4.11 -11.72
CA ASP A 85 -1.50 -5.45 -12.07
C ASP A 85 -3.02 -5.64 -11.87
N GLY A 86 -3.81 -4.65 -12.27
CA GLY A 86 -5.26 -4.69 -12.26
C GLY A 86 -5.91 -4.38 -10.92
N GLU A 87 -5.16 -3.98 -9.91
CA GLU A 87 -5.70 -3.69 -8.58
C GLU A 87 -5.04 -2.48 -7.91
N TRP A 88 -5.74 -1.90 -6.93
CA TRP A 88 -5.19 -0.87 -6.08
C TRP A 88 -4.28 -1.50 -5.04
N VAL A 89 -3.07 -0.96 -4.90
CA VAL A 89 -2.06 -1.48 -3.97
C VAL A 89 -1.41 -0.35 -3.20
N ASN A 90 -0.89 -0.67 -2.02
CA ASN A 90 0.07 0.16 -1.31
C ASN A 90 1.48 -0.39 -1.53
N VAL A 91 2.40 0.48 -1.95
CA VAL A 91 3.80 0.14 -2.16
C VAL A 91 4.63 0.92 -1.16
N ASN A 92 5.47 0.25 -0.37
CA ASN A 92 6.38 0.90 0.55
C ASN A 92 7.80 1.03 -0.01
N GLU A 93 8.68 1.69 0.71
CA GLU A 93 10.07 1.93 0.29
C GLU A 93 10.91 0.64 0.19
N GLN A 94 10.48 -0.44 0.84
CA GLN A 94 11.08 -1.77 0.72
C GLN A 94 10.55 -2.57 -0.48
N LEU A 95 9.78 -1.92 -1.37
CA LEU A 95 9.13 -2.51 -2.54
C LEU A 95 8.14 -3.63 -2.20
N ARG A 96 7.60 -3.62 -1.01
CA ARG A 96 6.51 -4.52 -0.68
C ARG A 96 5.22 -3.98 -1.29
N VAL A 97 4.56 -4.82 -2.09
CA VAL A 97 3.30 -4.49 -2.77
C VAL A 97 2.17 -5.21 -2.05
N MET A 98 1.24 -4.44 -1.52
CA MET A 98 0.16 -4.97 -0.70
C MET A 98 -1.19 -4.52 -1.25
N PRO A 99 -2.04 -5.46 -1.69
CA PRO A 99 -3.37 -5.13 -2.19
C PRO A 99 -4.24 -4.40 -1.16
N LEU A 100 -5.06 -3.48 -1.66
CA LEU A 100 -6.06 -2.73 -0.90
C LEU A 100 -7.45 -3.22 -1.32
N GLU A 101 -8.03 -4.14 -0.58
CA GLU A 101 -9.29 -4.76 -0.94
C GLU A 101 -10.41 -4.31 -0.01
N LEU A 102 -11.44 -3.65 -0.57
CA LEU A 102 -12.63 -3.29 0.18
C LEU A 102 -13.66 -4.42 0.13
N GLU A 103 -14.13 -4.85 1.28
CA GLU A 103 -15.27 -5.74 1.44
C GLU A 103 -16.32 -5.05 2.31
N GLY A 104 -17.35 -4.50 1.68
CA GLY A 104 -18.33 -3.67 2.38
C GLY A 104 -17.64 -2.44 2.99
N THR A 105 -17.67 -2.31 4.32
CA THR A 105 -17.05 -1.20 5.07
C THR A 105 -15.66 -1.54 5.62
N GLU A 106 -15.15 -2.74 5.32
CA GLU A 106 -13.87 -3.22 5.82
C GLU A 106 -12.79 -3.15 4.74
N LEU A 107 -11.58 -2.81 5.15
CA LEU A 107 -10.39 -2.89 4.31
C LEU A 107 -9.60 -4.14 4.68
N HIS A 108 -9.40 -5.02 3.71
CA HIS A 108 -8.52 -6.18 3.83
C HIS A 108 -7.14 -5.78 3.29
N TYR A 109 -6.17 -5.76 4.18
CA TYR A 109 -4.83 -5.27 3.90
C TYR A 109 -3.79 -6.05 4.70
N ASP A 110 -2.79 -6.60 4.03
CA ASP A 110 -1.68 -7.33 4.66
C ASP A 110 -2.14 -8.39 5.68
N LYS A 111 -3.13 -9.20 5.29
CA LYS A 111 -3.77 -10.23 6.13
C LYS A 111 -4.48 -9.67 7.37
N LEU A 112 -4.79 -8.38 7.37
CA LEU A 112 -5.50 -7.70 8.43
C LEU A 112 -6.86 -7.24 7.93
N VAL A 113 -7.81 -7.16 8.84
CA VAL A 113 -9.12 -6.56 8.61
C VAL A 113 -9.18 -5.26 9.38
N MET A 114 -9.40 -4.16 8.65
CA MET A 114 -9.42 -2.82 9.20
C MET A 114 -10.77 -2.15 8.99
N GLN A 115 -11.11 -1.26 9.91
CA GLN A 115 -12.29 -0.42 9.80
C GLN A 115 -11.86 1.05 9.74
N LYS A 116 -12.65 1.86 9.04
CA LYS A 116 -12.37 3.29 8.94
C LYS A 116 -12.70 3.97 10.27
N VAL A 117 -11.77 4.80 10.74
CA VAL A 117 -11.92 5.61 11.94
C VAL A 117 -11.81 7.10 11.60
N ALA A 118 -12.34 7.96 12.45
CA ALA A 118 -12.34 9.39 12.20
C ALA A 118 -10.94 10.01 12.29
N GLN A 119 -10.10 9.48 13.18
CA GLN A 119 -8.75 10.01 13.43
C GLN A 119 -7.78 8.87 13.71
N PRO A 120 -6.49 9.02 13.34
CA PRO A 120 -5.45 8.06 13.74
C PRO A 120 -5.28 8.02 15.25
N THR A 121 -4.62 6.98 15.74
CA THR A 121 -4.14 6.99 17.13
C THR A 121 -3.18 8.15 17.36
N ALA A 122 -3.01 8.60 18.60
CA ALA A 122 -2.09 9.68 18.92
C ALA A 122 -0.66 9.38 18.49
N GLU A 123 -0.23 8.13 18.64
CA GLU A 123 1.11 7.66 18.24
C GLU A 123 1.30 7.68 16.72
N CYS A 124 0.30 7.28 15.96
CA CYS A 124 0.34 7.33 14.51
C CYS A 124 0.24 8.77 13.99
N GLN A 125 -0.55 9.62 14.64
CA GLN A 125 -0.60 11.05 14.32
C GLN A 125 0.76 11.71 14.55
N LYS A 126 1.44 11.36 15.64
CA LYS A 126 2.80 11.86 15.90
C LYS A 126 3.78 11.42 14.81
N ALA A 127 3.72 10.15 14.38
CA ALA A 127 4.56 9.65 13.29
C ALA A 127 4.29 10.39 11.97
N LEU A 128 3.02 10.70 11.69
CA LEU A 128 2.63 11.48 10.52
C LEU A 128 3.19 12.91 10.59
N ASP A 129 3.10 13.56 11.75
CA ASP A 129 3.62 14.91 11.97
C ASP A 129 5.14 14.96 11.87
N ASP A 130 5.84 13.98 12.45
CA ASP A 130 7.29 13.87 12.38
C ASP A 130 7.78 13.71 10.93
N ARG A 131 7.03 12.94 10.13
CA ARG A 131 7.31 12.77 8.72
C ARG A 131 7.12 14.08 7.93
N ALA A 132 6.05 14.82 8.20
CA ALA A 132 5.79 16.11 7.55
C ALA A 132 6.91 17.11 7.86
N LYS A 133 7.40 17.12 9.09
CA LYS A 133 8.54 17.97 9.50
C LYS A 133 9.83 17.56 8.80
N ALA A 134 10.09 16.25 8.69
CA ALA A 134 11.27 15.76 8.00
C ALA A 134 11.26 16.11 6.51
N GLN A 135 10.09 16.02 5.86
CA GLN A 135 9.92 16.41 4.46
C GLN A 135 10.11 17.92 4.26
N ALA A 136 9.57 18.75 5.15
CA ALA A 136 9.74 20.20 5.09
C ALA A 136 11.23 20.59 5.28
N ALA A 137 11.93 19.94 6.21
CA ALA A 137 13.36 20.18 6.44
C ALA A 137 14.22 19.77 5.23
N ALA A 138 13.86 18.68 4.54
CA ALA A 138 14.56 18.21 3.35
C ALA A 138 14.39 19.15 2.14
N GLN A 139 13.34 19.98 2.12
CA GLN A 139 13.05 20.93 1.04
C GLN A 139 13.68 22.32 1.26
N GLN A 140 14.25 22.56 2.43
CA GLN A 140 14.94 23.83 2.71
C GLN A 140 16.34 23.80 2.10
N PRO A 141 16.76 24.89 1.38
CA PRO A 141 18.09 24.99 0.81
C PRO A 141 19.19 25.15 1.87
#